data_d823eebf1cf7b2cfedecbdf164a87958
#
_entry.id   d823eebf1cf7b2cfedecbdf164a87958
#
_cell.length_a   1.000
_cell.length_b   1.000
_cell.length_c   1.000
_cell.angle_alpha   90.00
_cell.angle_beta   90.00
_cell.angle_gamma   90.00
#
_symmetry.space_group_name_H-M   'P 1'
#
loop_
_entity.id
_entity.type
_entity.pdbx_description
1 polymer ?
#
loop_
_entity_poly.entity_id
_entity_poly.type
_entity_poly.pdbx_seq_one_letter_code
_entity_poly.pdbx_strand_id
1 'polypeptide(L)'
;MSKKVFIAEQETLLEVQEQVEKLVRNLVPDDAPIYGMVIHEASDLNPSTRVEYLGANKDFTPMSMNMSTHAMNYGSWADWDWLKANVPVMCNWDGGIDYFLDPDDYTKKADGTNSDAANIDYAGDAMAIVKKIYKKEYKVGNDRYVYFCERKVDDDFHAVGFNVLGKERDYMLIPMFYGSIDSNGKMRSIAGQWSCLTASGSAADNATGKAIGTAEQYTAIQA
;
A
#
# COMPACT_ATOMS: atom_id res chain seq x y z
N MET A 1 -23.63 -7.19 32.53
CA MET A 1 -22.81 -6.39 31.56
C MET A 1 -22.71 -7.18 30.28
N SER A 2 -23.47 -7.00 29.27
CA SER A 2 -22.84 -7.61 28.13
C SER A 2 -23.55 -7.61 26.78
N LYS A 3 -24.86 -7.75 26.72
CA LYS A 3 -25.51 -7.75 25.39
C LYS A 3 -25.43 -6.41 24.66
N LYS A 4 -25.46 -5.27 25.35
CA LYS A 4 -25.41 -3.94 24.71
C LYS A 4 -24.01 -3.58 24.17
N VAL A 5 -22.95 -3.97 24.87
CA VAL A 5 -21.57 -3.74 24.41
C VAL A 5 -21.30 -4.59 23.18
N PHE A 6 -21.71 -5.85 23.19
CA PHE A 6 -21.52 -6.77 22.05
C PHE A 6 -22.27 -6.33 20.78
N ILE A 7 -23.48 -5.76 20.94
CA ILE A 7 -24.27 -5.25 19.80
C ILE A 7 -23.63 -3.97 19.23
N ALA A 8 -23.15 -3.05 20.08
CA ALA A 8 -22.48 -1.84 19.63
C ALA A 8 -21.17 -2.14 18.91
N GLU A 9 -20.38 -3.12 19.37
CA GLU A 9 -19.18 -3.58 18.69
C GLU A 9 -19.49 -4.25 17.36
N GLN A 10 -20.59 -5.02 17.26
CA GLN A 10 -21.03 -5.61 16.00
C GLN A 10 -21.55 -4.57 15.00
N GLU A 11 -22.29 -3.57 15.45
CA GLU A 11 -22.76 -2.47 14.60
C GLU A 11 -21.59 -1.68 14.03
N THR A 12 -20.59 -1.33 14.85
CA THR A 12 -19.37 -0.65 14.39
C THR A 12 -18.58 -1.49 13.40
N LEU A 13 -18.46 -2.80 13.63
CA LEU A 13 -17.78 -3.72 12.72
C LEU A 13 -18.51 -3.83 11.38
N LEU A 14 -19.85 -3.87 11.39
CA LEU A 14 -20.66 -3.87 10.17
C LEU A 14 -20.52 -2.56 9.38
N GLU A 15 -20.50 -1.41 10.05
CA GLU A 15 -20.28 -0.11 9.39
C GLU A 15 -18.91 -0.03 8.72
N VAL A 16 -17.86 -0.46 9.41
CA VAL A 16 -16.50 -0.53 8.83
C VAL A 16 -16.47 -1.48 7.65
N GLN A 17 -17.10 -2.64 7.77
CA GLN A 17 -17.16 -3.62 6.70
C GLN A 17 -17.94 -3.10 5.49
N GLU A 18 -19.04 -2.41 5.67
CA GLU A 18 -19.79 -1.75 4.60
C GLU A 18 -18.96 -0.63 3.93
N GLN A 19 -18.21 0.16 4.72
CA GLN A 19 -17.33 1.19 4.17
C GLN A 19 -16.21 0.57 3.34
N VAL A 20 -15.57 -0.50 3.81
CA VAL A 20 -14.56 -1.25 3.05
C VAL A 20 -15.16 -1.81 1.77
N GLU A 21 -16.32 -2.46 1.85
CA GLU A 21 -17.02 -2.99 0.68
C GLU A 21 -17.38 -1.89 -0.32
N LYS A 22 -17.86 -0.74 0.15
CA LYS A 22 -18.19 0.40 -0.69
C LYS A 22 -16.95 0.99 -1.38
N LEU A 23 -15.83 1.04 -0.66
CA LEU A 23 -14.55 1.55 -1.15
C LEU A 23 -13.94 0.63 -2.21
N VAL A 24 -14.08 -0.68 -2.00
CA VAL A 24 -13.51 -1.73 -2.84
C VAL A 24 -14.43 -2.08 -4.02
N ARG A 25 -15.76 -2.06 -3.80
CA ARG A 25 -16.78 -2.37 -4.81
C ARG A 25 -17.28 -1.16 -5.58
N ASN A 26 -16.62 -0.01 -5.52
CA ASN A 26 -16.92 1.02 -6.50
C ASN A 26 -16.86 0.37 -7.88
N LEU A 27 -18.04 0.20 -8.47
CA LEU A 27 -18.23 -0.47 -9.76
C LEU A 27 -17.22 0.14 -10.73
N VAL A 28 -16.21 -0.66 -11.08
CA VAL A 28 -15.28 -0.25 -12.13
C VAL A 28 -16.06 -0.25 -13.41
N PRO A 29 -16.21 0.88 -14.10
CA PRO A 29 -16.99 0.96 -15.33
C PRO A 29 -16.46 -0.02 -16.39
N ASP A 30 -17.32 -0.54 -17.24
CA ASP A 30 -16.92 -1.41 -18.35
C ASP A 30 -15.97 -0.73 -19.33
N ASP A 31 -15.98 0.60 -19.36
CA ASP A 31 -15.10 1.47 -20.15
C ASP A 31 -13.91 2.03 -19.37
N ALA A 32 -13.59 1.46 -18.19
CA ALA A 32 -12.45 1.88 -17.38
C ALA A 32 -11.17 1.99 -18.24
N PRO A 33 -10.43 3.11 -18.11
CA PRO A 33 -9.30 3.38 -18.97
C PRO A 33 -8.18 2.35 -18.81
N ILE A 34 -7.53 2.02 -19.90
CA ILE A 34 -6.31 1.20 -19.91
C ILE A 34 -5.13 2.15 -19.96
N TYR A 35 -4.38 2.19 -18.86
CA TYR A 35 -3.13 2.92 -18.77
C TYR A 35 -1.99 2.04 -19.22
N GLY A 36 -1.03 2.60 -19.94
CA GLY A 36 0.07 1.82 -20.49
C GLY A 36 1.39 2.57 -20.48
N MET A 37 2.47 1.81 -20.56
CA MET A 37 3.80 2.32 -20.82
C MET A 37 4.62 1.31 -21.60
N VAL A 38 5.57 1.81 -22.37
CA VAL A 38 6.68 1.02 -22.89
C VAL A 38 7.96 1.46 -22.18
N ILE A 39 8.76 0.49 -21.78
CA ILE A 39 10.07 0.68 -21.16
C ILE A 39 11.11 0.18 -22.15
N HIS A 40 11.90 1.09 -22.69
CA HIS A 40 13.01 0.79 -23.60
C HIS A 40 14.21 0.32 -22.77
N GLU A 41 14.48 -1.00 -22.75
CA GLU A 41 15.52 -1.60 -21.90
C GLU A 41 16.92 -1.53 -22.51
N ALA A 42 17.08 -0.91 -23.68
CA ALA A 42 18.42 -0.70 -24.26
C ALA A 42 19.28 0.16 -23.33
N SER A 43 20.55 -0.27 -23.13
CA SER A 43 21.43 0.32 -22.10
C SER A 43 21.92 1.73 -22.40
N ASP A 44 21.83 2.17 -23.66
CA ASP A 44 22.35 3.43 -24.20
C ASP A 44 21.32 4.58 -24.14
N LEU A 45 20.06 4.30 -23.74
CA LEU A 45 19.01 5.30 -23.68
C LEU A 45 19.12 6.20 -22.46
N ASN A 46 18.86 7.49 -22.67
CA ASN A 46 18.73 8.46 -21.59
C ASN A 46 17.52 8.08 -20.70
N PRO A 47 17.64 8.14 -19.37
CA PRO A 47 16.52 7.86 -18.46
C PRO A 47 15.23 8.61 -18.80
N SER A 48 15.31 9.86 -19.30
CA SER A 48 14.16 10.67 -19.68
C SER A 48 13.40 10.18 -20.92
N THR A 49 14.04 9.35 -21.76
CA THR A 49 13.47 8.77 -22.99
C THR A 49 13.22 7.27 -22.86
N ARG A 50 13.53 6.70 -21.70
CA ARG A 50 13.42 5.27 -21.47
C ARG A 50 11.99 4.80 -21.28
N VAL A 51 11.10 5.67 -20.84
CA VAL A 51 9.69 5.36 -20.61
C VAL A 51 8.82 6.27 -21.47
N GLU A 52 7.95 5.65 -22.25
CA GLU A 52 6.92 6.34 -23.03
C GLU A 52 5.54 5.87 -22.54
N TYR A 53 4.62 6.82 -22.36
CA TYR A 53 3.26 6.52 -21.97
C TYR A 53 2.40 6.12 -23.16
N LEU A 54 1.48 5.17 -22.94
CA LEU A 54 0.62 4.57 -23.96
C LEU A 54 -0.85 4.55 -23.48
N GLY A 55 -1.77 4.33 -24.41
CA GLY A 55 -3.18 4.17 -24.08
C GLY A 55 -3.80 5.44 -23.52
N ALA A 56 -4.57 5.34 -22.47
CA ALA A 56 -5.31 6.46 -21.87
C ALA A 56 -4.40 7.54 -21.26
N ASN A 57 -3.16 7.20 -20.91
CA ASN A 57 -2.19 8.11 -20.30
C ASN A 57 -1.09 8.60 -21.24
N LYS A 58 -1.21 8.42 -22.54
CA LYS A 58 -0.18 8.80 -23.52
C LYS A 58 0.26 10.26 -23.43
N ASP A 59 -0.64 11.16 -23.07
CA ASP A 59 -0.40 12.59 -22.96
C ASP A 59 -0.25 13.08 -21.49
N PHE A 60 -0.09 12.14 -20.53
CA PHE A 60 0.01 12.49 -19.13
C PHE A 60 1.37 13.13 -18.80
N THR A 61 1.31 14.16 -17.96
CA THR A 61 2.50 14.70 -17.31
C THR A 61 2.96 13.73 -16.22
N PRO A 62 4.23 13.27 -16.25
CA PRO A 62 4.77 12.37 -15.23
C PRO A 62 4.74 12.97 -13.84
N MET A 63 4.73 12.08 -12.83
CA MET A 63 5.00 12.47 -11.45
C MET A 63 6.43 13.01 -11.34
N SER A 64 6.61 13.99 -10.48
CA SER A 64 7.93 14.57 -10.17
C SER A 64 8.04 14.89 -8.69
N MET A 65 9.27 14.93 -8.18
CA MET A 65 9.55 15.33 -6.80
C MET A 65 10.37 16.61 -6.81
N ASN A 66 9.97 17.57 -5.99
CA ASN A 66 10.81 18.71 -5.71
C ASN A 66 11.93 18.26 -4.76
N MET A 67 13.16 18.22 -5.26
CA MET A 67 14.33 17.70 -4.52
C MET A 67 14.72 18.57 -3.33
N SER A 68 14.28 19.83 -3.27
CA SER A 68 14.58 20.73 -2.15
C SER A 68 13.57 20.64 -1.01
N THR A 69 12.30 20.44 -1.35
CA THR A 69 11.20 20.39 -0.36
C THR A 69 10.68 18.98 -0.10
N HIS A 70 11.12 18.01 -0.92
CA HIS A 70 10.63 16.63 -0.97
C HIS A 70 9.11 16.52 -1.21
N ALA A 71 8.51 17.59 -1.72
CA ALA A 71 7.10 17.59 -2.08
C ALA A 71 6.89 16.81 -3.40
N MET A 72 5.92 15.89 -3.39
CA MET A 72 5.53 15.15 -4.57
C MET A 72 4.52 15.96 -5.41
N ASN A 73 4.79 16.06 -6.70
CA ASN A 73 3.81 16.51 -7.69
C ASN A 73 3.35 15.28 -8.49
N TYR A 74 2.10 14.92 -8.34
CA TYR A 74 1.53 13.74 -9.01
C TYR A 74 1.27 13.96 -10.51
N GLY A 75 1.40 15.20 -11.03
CA GLY A 75 1.13 15.51 -12.42
C GLY A 75 -0.29 15.13 -12.84
N SER A 76 -0.45 14.55 -14.03
CA SER A 76 -1.76 14.08 -14.50
C SER A 76 -2.31 12.86 -13.74
N TRP A 77 -1.50 12.20 -12.92
CA TRP A 77 -1.93 11.06 -12.12
C TRP A 77 -2.71 11.45 -10.86
N ALA A 78 -2.71 12.76 -10.50
CA ALA A 78 -3.43 13.26 -9.32
C ALA A 78 -4.93 12.94 -9.35
N ASP A 79 -5.52 12.82 -10.54
CA ASP A 79 -6.94 12.53 -10.72
C ASP A 79 -7.27 11.05 -10.89
N TRP A 80 -6.27 10.18 -10.87
CA TRP A 80 -6.53 8.74 -10.94
C TRP A 80 -7.08 8.21 -9.63
N ASP A 81 -8.34 7.81 -9.65
CA ASP A 81 -9.08 7.37 -8.45
C ASP A 81 -8.45 6.17 -7.74
N TRP A 82 -7.75 5.30 -8.48
CA TRP A 82 -7.03 4.18 -7.89
C TRP A 82 -5.93 4.64 -6.91
N LEU A 83 -5.21 5.73 -7.20
CA LEU A 83 -4.23 6.30 -6.26
C LEU A 83 -4.88 6.86 -5.00
N LYS A 84 -6.09 7.42 -5.14
CA LYS A 84 -6.87 7.95 -4.01
C LYS A 84 -7.49 6.83 -3.16
N ALA A 85 -7.57 5.61 -3.69
CA ALA A 85 -8.11 4.44 -2.99
C ALA A 85 -7.10 3.77 -2.04
N ASN A 86 -5.91 4.32 -1.87
CA ASN A 86 -4.96 3.88 -0.85
C ASN A 86 -5.37 4.46 0.51
N VAL A 87 -6.15 3.70 1.26
CA VAL A 87 -6.78 4.17 2.49
C VAL A 87 -6.03 3.66 3.71
N PRO A 88 -5.58 4.55 4.60
CA PRO A 88 -4.91 4.16 5.83
C PRO A 88 -5.89 3.59 6.86
N VAL A 89 -5.52 2.48 7.48
CA VAL A 89 -6.34 1.77 8.45
C VAL A 89 -5.50 1.19 9.58
N MET A 90 -6.13 0.93 10.73
CA MET A 90 -5.60 0.01 11.73
C MET A 90 -6.23 -1.37 11.52
N CYS A 91 -5.38 -2.39 11.48
CA CYS A 91 -5.80 -3.78 11.31
C CYS A 91 -5.41 -4.60 12.52
N ASN A 92 -6.27 -5.53 12.89
CA ASN A 92 -5.94 -6.58 13.86
C ASN A 92 -4.98 -7.62 13.25
N TRP A 93 -4.33 -8.43 14.06
CA TRP A 93 -3.40 -9.46 13.58
C TRP A 93 -4.05 -10.61 12.80
N ASP A 94 -5.37 -10.73 12.85
CA ASP A 94 -6.14 -11.65 12.01
C ASP A 94 -6.43 -11.09 10.61
N GLY A 95 -6.01 -9.83 10.34
CA GLY A 95 -6.21 -9.12 9.08
C GLY A 95 -7.55 -8.40 8.98
N GLY A 96 -8.35 -8.38 10.05
CA GLY A 96 -9.56 -7.57 10.14
C GLY A 96 -9.24 -6.08 10.27
N ILE A 97 -10.00 -5.24 9.56
CA ILE A 97 -9.89 -3.78 9.68
C ILE A 97 -10.66 -3.37 10.93
N ASP A 98 -9.97 -2.69 11.85
CA ASP A 98 -10.56 -2.20 13.09
C ASP A 98 -11.17 -0.80 12.89
N TYR A 99 -10.38 0.13 12.33
CA TYR A 99 -10.87 1.47 12.00
C TYR A 99 -10.01 2.16 10.93
N PHE A 100 -10.58 3.21 10.32
CA PHE A 100 -9.91 4.07 9.36
C PHE A 100 -9.10 5.16 10.07
N LEU A 101 -7.91 5.44 9.55
CA LEU A 101 -7.09 6.57 9.96
C LEU A 101 -7.46 7.82 9.14
N ASP A 102 -7.21 8.99 9.70
CA ASP A 102 -7.24 10.24 8.94
C ASP A 102 -6.08 10.24 7.92
N PRO A 103 -6.34 10.44 6.62
CA PRO A 103 -5.30 10.38 5.60
C PRO A 103 -4.27 11.49 5.69
N ASP A 104 -4.60 12.61 6.33
CA ASP A 104 -3.72 13.77 6.51
C ASP A 104 -3.02 13.79 7.87
N ASP A 105 -3.57 13.10 8.88
CA ASP A 105 -3.02 13.01 10.23
C ASP A 105 -3.23 11.61 10.83
N TYR A 106 -2.29 10.72 10.65
CA TYR A 106 -2.35 9.33 11.15
C TYR A 106 -2.39 9.21 12.69
N THR A 107 -2.16 10.30 13.43
CA THR A 107 -2.39 10.32 14.88
C THR A 107 -3.87 10.34 15.22
N LYS A 108 -4.73 10.50 14.22
CA LYS A 108 -6.18 10.55 14.33
C LYS A 108 -6.83 9.40 13.58
N LYS A 109 -8.01 9.02 14.05
CA LYS A 109 -8.98 8.22 13.30
C LYS A 109 -9.74 9.12 12.33
N ALA A 110 -10.41 8.55 11.36
CA ALA A 110 -11.24 9.29 10.40
C ALA A 110 -12.37 10.11 11.07
N ASP A 111 -12.76 9.79 12.30
CA ASP A 111 -13.72 10.56 13.11
C ASP A 111 -13.10 11.71 13.92
N GLY A 112 -11.78 11.91 13.81
CA GLY A 112 -11.00 12.95 14.51
C GLY A 112 -10.54 12.58 15.91
N THR A 113 -10.91 11.42 16.45
CA THR A 113 -10.38 10.92 17.73
C THR A 113 -8.95 10.41 17.60
N ASN A 114 -8.25 10.22 18.74
CA ASN A 114 -6.87 9.74 18.71
C ASN A 114 -6.80 8.29 18.19
N SER A 115 -5.80 8.02 17.34
CA SER A 115 -5.51 6.70 16.82
C SER A 115 -4.45 5.97 17.65
N ASP A 116 -4.28 4.67 17.36
CA ASP A 116 -3.22 3.82 17.91
C ASP A 116 -2.07 3.60 16.93
N ALA A 117 -1.94 4.41 15.87
CA ALA A 117 -0.92 4.23 14.85
C ALA A 117 0.52 4.29 15.38
N ALA A 118 0.76 4.93 16.55
CA ALA A 118 2.04 4.96 17.25
C ALA A 118 2.06 4.09 18.53
N ASN A 119 0.99 3.38 18.84
CA ASN A 119 0.87 2.56 20.04
C ASN A 119 1.48 1.17 19.81
N ILE A 120 2.66 0.92 20.37
CA ILE A 120 3.36 -0.38 20.23
C ILE A 120 2.60 -1.53 20.90
N ASP A 121 1.76 -1.24 21.89
CA ASP A 121 0.97 -2.23 22.62
C ASP A 121 -0.38 -2.55 21.95
N TYR A 122 -0.72 -1.84 20.87
CA TYR A 122 -1.91 -2.13 20.10
C TYR A 122 -1.82 -3.54 19.47
N ALA A 123 -2.92 -4.31 19.52
CA ALA A 123 -2.97 -5.70 19.07
C ALA A 123 -3.17 -5.81 17.54
N GLY A 124 -2.37 -5.06 16.77
CA GLY A 124 -2.47 -4.99 15.32
C GLY A 124 -1.47 -4.00 14.74
N ASP A 125 -1.66 -3.60 13.49
CA ASP A 125 -0.72 -2.80 12.73
C ASP A 125 -1.40 -1.72 11.89
N ALA A 126 -0.69 -0.62 11.64
CA ALA A 126 -1.11 0.41 10.70
C ALA A 126 -0.83 -0.05 9.27
N MET A 127 -1.87 -0.17 8.47
CA MET A 127 -1.83 -0.70 7.11
C MET A 127 -2.51 0.26 6.14
N ALA A 128 -2.17 0.18 4.87
CA ALA A 128 -2.90 0.82 3.79
C ALA A 128 -3.66 -0.22 2.97
N ILE A 129 -4.93 0.03 2.72
CA ILE A 129 -5.70 -0.72 1.74
C ILE A 129 -5.24 -0.31 0.35
N VAL A 130 -4.82 -1.27 -0.46
CA VAL A 130 -4.53 -1.08 -1.88
C VAL A 130 -5.56 -1.84 -2.69
N LYS A 131 -6.37 -1.10 -3.46
CA LYS A 131 -7.42 -1.67 -4.31
C LYS A 131 -6.82 -2.53 -5.41
N LYS A 132 -7.50 -3.61 -5.76
CA LYS A 132 -7.10 -4.51 -6.85
C LYS A 132 -6.91 -3.75 -8.17
N ILE A 133 -5.84 -4.11 -8.86
CA ILE A 133 -5.55 -3.68 -10.22
C ILE A 133 -5.06 -4.86 -11.04
N TYR A 134 -5.46 -4.91 -12.30
CA TYR A 134 -4.99 -5.90 -13.26
C TYR A 134 -3.83 -5.34 -14.07
N LYS A 135 -2.85 -6.18 -14.31
CA LYS A 135 -1.66 -5.86 -15.11
C LYS A 135 -1.52 -6.85 -16.25
N LYS A 136 -1.18 -6.35 -17.43
CA LYS A 136 -0.69 -7.11 -18.58
C LYS A 136 0.73 -6.67 -18.89
N GLU A 137 1.61 -7.63 -19.11
CA GLU A 137 3.02 -7.34 -19.42
C GLU A 137 3.53 -8.31 -20.48
N TYR A 138 4.23 -7.77 -21.47
CA TYR A 138 4.94 -8.58 -22.46
C TYR A 138 6.16 -7.83 -23.00
N LYS A 139 7.04 -8.54 -23.68
CA LYS A 139 8.28 -7.99 -24.22
C LYS A 139 8.36 -8.22 -25.74
N VAL A 140 8.78 -7.20 -26.49
CA VAL A 140 9.09 -7.28 -27.92
C VAL A 140 10.48 -6.69 -28.16
N GLY A 141 11.43 -7.54 -28.49
CA GLY A 141 12.84 -7.11 -28.58
C GLY A 141 13.34 -6.58 -27.22
N ASN A 142 13.79 -5.33 -27.22
CA ASN A 142 14.26 -4.63 -26.01
C ASN A 142 13.17 -3.76 -25.36
N ASP A 143 11.95 -3.83 -25.85
CA ASP A 143 10.86 -3.03 -25.36
C ASP A 143 9.93 -3.88 -24.47
N ARG A 144 9.71 -3.43 -23.23
CA ARG A 144 8.78 -4.01 -22.28
C ARG A 144 7.51 -3.18 -22.25
N TYR A 145 6.40 -3.77 -22.59
CA TYR A 145 5.08 -3.17 -22.57
C TYR A 145 4.37 -3.55 -21.29
N VAL A 146 3.83 -2.56 -20.57
CA VAL A 146 3.12 -2.76 -19.31
C VAL A 146 1.81 -2.00 -19.37
N TYR A 147 0.72 -2.67 -19.10
CA TYR A 147 -0.63 -2.07 -19.06
C TYR A 147 -1.29 -2.34 -17.73
N PHE A 148 -2.07 -1.36 -17.27
CA PHE A 148 -2.87 -1.46 -16.05
C PHE A 148 -4.32 -1.09 -16.34
N CYS A 149 -5.23 -1.79 -15.67
CA CYS A 149 -6.66 -1.47 -15.69
C CYS A 149 -7.29 -1.92 -14.37
N GLU A 150 -8.28 -1.17 -13.90
CA GLU A 150 -9.01 -1.53 -12.68
C GLU A 150 -9.96 -2.72 -12.88
N ARG A 151 -10.20 -3.12 -14.12
CA ARG A 151 -10.97 -4.31 -14.50
C ARG A 151 -10.14 -5.31 -15.31
N LYS A 152 -10.55 -6.56 -15.31
CA LYS A 152 -9.99 -7.57 -16.21
C LYS A 152 -10.48 -7.30 -17.65
N VAL A 153 -9.56 -6.90 -18.53
CA VAL A 153 -9.86 -6.54 -19.93
C VAL A 153 -9.94 -7.81 -20.79
N ASP A 154 -8.94 -8.68 -20.66
CA ASP A 154 -8.82 -9.97 -21.35
C ASP A 154 -8.07 -10.98 -20.46
N ASP A 155 -7.80 -12.18 -20.97
CA ASP A 155 -7.15 -13.24 -20.21
C ASP A 155 -5.65 -12.99 -19.92
N ASP A 156 -5.02 -12.04 -20.60
CA ASP A 156 -3.63 -11.64 -20.33
C ASP A 156 -3.51 -10.62 -19.18
N PHE A 157 -4.65 -10.04 -18.75
CA PHE A 157 -4.67 -9.16 -17.58
C PHE A 157 -4.83 -9.97 -16.31
N HIS A 158 -3.83 -9.90 -15.44
CA HIS A 158 -3.76 -10.64 -14.18
C HIS A 158 -3.69 -9.69 -12.99
N ALA A 159 -4.45 -9.99 -11.94
CA ALA A 159 -4.39 -9.29 -10.66
C ALA A 159 -3.22 -9.84 -9.82
N VAL A 160 -1.99 -9.54 -10.25
CA VAL A 160 -0.76 -10.02 -9.58
C VAL A 160 -0.67 -9.42 -8.18
N GLY A 161 -0.44 -10.26 -7.18
CA GLY A 161 -0.39 -9.85 -5.76
C GLY A 161 -1.76 -9.88 -5.07
N PHE A 162 -2.86 -9.98 -5.83
CA PHE A 162 -4.21 -10.07 -5.25
C PHE A 162 -4.77 -11.50 -5.24
N ASN A 163 -3.97 -12.48 -5.66
CA ASN A 163 -4.33 -13.89 -5.60
C ASN A 163 -3.65 -14.56 -4.41
N VAL A 164 -4.44 -14.95 -3.42
CA VAL A 164 -3.96 -15.62 -2.21
C VAL A 164 -4.54 -17.03 -2.20
N LEU A 165 -3.67 -18.04 -2.26
CA LEU A 165 -4.06 -19.47 -2.25
C LEU A 165 -5.13 -19.80 -3.30
N GLY A 166 -5.01 -19.24 -4.50
CA GLY A 166 -5.95 -19.47 -5.61
C GLY A 166 -7.26 -18.67 -5.53
N LYS A 167 -7.39 -17.80 -4.54
CA LYS A 167 -8.54 -16.89 -4.42
C LYS A 167 -8.11 -15.46 -4.72
N GLU A 168 -8.74 -14.84 -5.70
CA GLU A 168 -8.56 -13.44 -6.00
C GLU A 168 -9.23 -12.58 -4.92
N ARG A 169 -8.51 -11.57 -4.43
CA ARG A 169 -8.94 -10.61 -3.41
C ARG A 169 -9.18 -9.26 -4.05
N ASP A 170 -10.14 -8.49 -3.53
CA ASP A 170 -10.47 -7.17 -4.06
C ASP A 170 -9.51 -6.09 -3.60
N TYR A 171 -8.76 -6.34 -2.53
CA TYR A 171 -7.71 -5.46 -2.03
C TYR A 171 -6.60 -6.27 -1.35
N MET A 172 -5.46 -5.62 -1.15
CA MET A 172 -4.39 -6.08 -0.27
C MET A 172 -4.11 -5.05 0.80
N LEU A 173 -3.52 -5.49 1.91
CA LEU A 173 -3.04 -4.63 2.99
C LEU A 173 -1.52 -4.51 2.87
N ILE A 174 -1.03 -3.27 2.81
CA ILE A 174 0.41 -2.97 2.75
C ILE A 174 0.78 -2.21 4.03
N PRO A 175 1.90 -2.57 4.70
CA PRO A 175 2.39 -1.81 5.85
C PRO A 175 2.60 -0.33 5.52
N MET A 176 2.11 0.56 6.36
CA MET A 176 2.29 2.02 6.20
C MET A 176 3.68 2.47 6.63
N PHE A 177 4.27 1.80 7.59
CA PHE A 177 5.57 2.16 8.17
C PHE A 177 6.60 1.07 7.90
N TYR A 178 7.87 1.45 7.89
CA TYR A 178 8.96 0.49 7.83
C TYR A 178 8.87 -0.51 8.97
N GLY A 179 9.14 -1.78 8.66
CA GLY A 179 9.08 -2.86 9.65
C GLY A 179 9.95 -2.56 10.87
N SER A 180 9.34 -2.65 12.03
CA SER A 180 9.99 -2.63 13.34
C SER A 180 9.73 -3.98 14.03
N ILE A 181 10.43 -4.25 15.15
CA ILE A 181 10.23 -5.46 15.93
C ILE A 181 9.83 -5.06 17.34
N ASP A 182 8.72 -5.64 17.83
CA ASP A 182 8.27 -5.43 19.21
C ASP A 182 9.11 -6.26 20.20
N SER A 183 8.84 -6.10 21.51
CA SER A 183 9.54 -6.80 22.59
C SER A 183 9.38 -8.34 22.53
N ASN A 184 8.40 -8.85 21.79
CA ASN A 184 8.12 -10.27 21.61
C ASN A 184 8.74 -10.82 20.32
N GLY A 185 9.50 -10.03 19.58
CA GLY A 185 10.11 -10.43 18.32
C GLY A 185 9.16 -10.43 17.12
N LYS A 186 7.95 -9.86 17.24
CA LYS A 186 7.00 -9.76 16.13
C LYS A 186 7.31 -8.54 15.27
N MET A 187 7.19 -8.72 13.96
CA MET A 187 7.29 -7.64 13.00
C MET A 187 6.05 -6.74 13.09
N ARG A 188 6.26 -5.43 13.08
CA ARG A 188 5.23 -4.42 13.30
C ARG A 188 5.29 -3.31 12.25
N SER A 189 4.14 -2.75 11.93
CA SER A 189 3.99 -1.50 11.16
C SER A 189 3.36 -0.44 12.07
N ILE A 190 4.20 0.24 12.86
CA ILE A 190 3.79 1.23 13.87
C ILE A 190 4.61 2.51 13.67
N ALA A 191 3.93 3.66 13.74
CA ALA A 191 4.58 4.97 13.59
C ALA A 191 5.60 5.24 14.71
N GLY A 192 6.67 5.96 14.35
CA GLY A 192 7.67 6.39 15.33
C GLY A 192 8.58 5.28 15.85
N GLN A 193 8.47 4.05 15.33
CA GLN A 193 9.37 2.96 15.70
C GLN A 193 10.59 2.93 14.78
N TRP A 194 11.71 2.48 15.33
CA TRP A 194 12.93 2.32 14.56
C TRP A 194 12.83 1.13 13.60
N SER A 195 13.23 1.36 12.37
CA SER A 195 13.28 0.29 11.36
C SER A 195 14.35 -0.74 11.73
N CYS A 196 13.99 -2.02 11.69
CA CYS A 196 14.92 -3.13 11.86
C CYS A 196 15.65 -3.52 10.57
N LEU A 197 15.40 -2.81 9.47
CA LEU A 197 16.03 -3.08 8.18
C LEU A 197 17.46 -2.52 8.17
N THR A 198 18.45 -3.40 8.33
CA THR A 198 19.85 -3.07 8.15
C THR A 198 20.52 -4.06 7.24
N ALA A 199 21.28 -3.55 6.28
CA ALA A 199 22.02 -4.37 5.34
C ALA A 199 23.19 -5.14 6.00
N SER A 200 23.59 -4.78 7.21
CA SER A 200 24.76 -5.33 7.91
C SER A 200 24.42 -6.15 9.16
N GLY A 201 23.15 -6.37 9.43
CA GLY A 201 22.71 -7.10 10.64
C GLY A 201 22.95 -6.32 11.95
N SER A 202 23.51 -5.16 11.90
CA SER A 202 23.61 -4.24 13.04
C SER A 202 23.51 -2.81 12.54
N ALA A 203 22.31 -2.21 12.64
CA ALA A 203 22.20 -0.77 12.55
C ALA A 203 22.04 -0.22 13.96
N ALA A 204 22.71 0.86 14.20
CA ALA A 204 22.49 1.63 15.40
C ALA A 204 21.26 2.53 15.17
N ASP A 205 20.42 2.60 16.17
CA ASP A 205 19.49 3.69 16.31
C ASP A 205 20.28 5.01 16.36
N ASN A 206 20.14 5.81 15.32
CA ASN A 206 20.91 7.05 15.21
C ASN A 206 20.60 8.07 16.31
N ALA A 207 19.47 7.98 16.99
CA ALA A 207 19.11 8.87 18.08
C ALA A 207 19.67 8.40 19.43
N THR A 208 19.70 7.09 19.66
CA THR A 208 20.10 6.51 20.95
C THR A 208 21.38 5.69 20.87
N GLY A 209 21.92 5.46 19.68
CA GLY A 209 23.07 4.57 19.46
C GLY A 209 22.78 3.09 19.74
N LYS A 210 21.51 2.73 19.92
CA LYS A 210 21.08 1.37 20.20
C LYS A 210 21.01 0.55 18.91
N ALA A 211 21.48 -0.69 18.97
CA ALA A 211 21.29 -1.64 17.86
C ALA A 211 19.79 -1.93 17.66
N ILE A 212 19.29 -1.73 16.43
CA ILE A 212 17.88 -1.90 16.09
C ILE A 212 17.58 -3.26 15.48
N GLY A 213 18.56 -4.11 15.29
CA GLY A 213 18.38 -5.47 14.83
C GLY A 213 19.65 -6.27 14.86
N THR A 214 19.53 -7.57 14.96
CA THR A 214 20.62 -8.54 14.79
C THR A 214 20.49 -9.23 13.43
N ALA A 215 21.53 -9.91 12.98
CA ALA A 215 21.48 -10.71 11.75
C ALA A 215 20.38 -11.78 11.81
N GLU A 216 20.13 -12.35 12.98
CA GLU A 216 19.08 -13.33 13.21
C GLU A 216 17.68 -12.72 13.10
N GLN A 217 17.48 -11.53 13.63
CA GLN A 217 16.21 -10.79 13.49
C GLN A 217 15.94 -10.44 12.03
N TYR A 218 16.96 -10.02 11.30
CA TYR A 218 16.84 -9.74 9.87
C TYR A 218 16.48 -11.00 9.07
N THR A 219 17.09 -12.14 9.38
CA THR A 219 16.79 -13.42 8.73
C THR A 219 15.36 -13.88 9.04
N ALA A 220 14.87 -13.67 10.26
CA ALA A 220 13.49 -14.00 10.64
C ALA A 220 12.44 -13.13 9.91
N ILE A 221 12.80 -11.92 9.49
CA ILE A 221 11.93 -11.04 8.70
C ILE A 221 11.83 -11.51 7.24
N GLN A 222 12.86 -12.19 6.72
CA GLN A 222 12.89 -12.68 5.34
C GLN A 222 12.29 -14.08 5.17
N ALA A 223 12.09 -14.82 6.24
CA ALA A 223 11.54 -16.17 6.24
C ALA A 223 10.02 -16.17 6.33
#